data_39466609b0eca0bad4657a4791878b10
#
_entry.id   39466609b0eca0bad4657a4791878b10
#
_cell.length_a   1.000
_cell.length_b   1.000
_cell.length_c   1.000
_cell.angle_alpha   90.00
_cell.angle_beta   90.00
_cell.angle_gamma   90.00
#
_symmetry.space_group_name_H-M   'P 1'
#
loop_
_entity.id
_entity.type
_entity.pdbx_description
1 polymer ?
#
loop_
_entity_poly.entity_id
_entity_poly.type
_entity_poly.pdbx_seq_one_letter_code
_entity_poly.pdbx_strand_id
1 'polypeptide(L)'
;MSNKNDLFDDRKLTELKNMHCGYRYCPRCGGPLVERQIEHTSRMVCPDEECGYIFYQNPIPAAGVIVVREEQVLLVKRAHPPRIGWWCIPAGFMEWSEHPKETAVRELAEETGLKVRLTSMFDVYHGNDDPRTNAVLILYLGDVVGGEMQAADDAMDVRYFPFDELPDKIAFISHRQALQEYIHRFLN
;
A
#
# COMPACT_ATOMS: atom_id res chain seq x y z
N MET A 1 30.42 -10.01 -2.04
CA MET A 1 29.53 -8.96 -2.59
C MET A 1 28.11 -9.47 -2.41
N SER A 2 27.42 -9.03 -1.39
CA SER A 2 26.00 -9.40 -1.12
C SER A 2 25.15 -8.81 -2.26
N ASN A 3 24.42 -9.67 -2.94
CA ASN A 3 23.58 -9.32 -4.07
C ASN A 3 22.44 -8.42 -3.55
N LYS A 4 22.25 -7.21 -4.11
CA LYS A 4 21.18 -6.29 -3.69
C LYS A 4 19.79 -6.94 -3.71
N ASN A 5 19.60 -8.03 -4.48
CA ASN A 5 18.36 -8.81 -4.55
C ASN A 5 18.05 -9.61 -3.27
N ASP A 6 19.05 -9.91 -2.42
CA ASP A 6 18.83 -10.66 -1.16
C ASP A 6 18.13 -9.85 -0.06
N LEU A 7 18.11 -8.52 -0.17
CA LEU A 7 17.44 -7.64 0.81
C LEU A 7 15.91 -7.60 0.64
N PHE A 8 15.39 -8.05 -0.51
CA PHE A 8 13.99 -7.95 -0.91
C PHE A 8 13.33 -9.32 -1.16
N ASP A 9 13.87 -10.40 -0.60
CA ASP A 9 13.19 -11.70 -0.59
C ASP A 9 11.94 -11.58 0.29
N ASP A 10 10.76 -11.87 -0.28
CA ASP A 10 9.46 -11.79 0.39
C ASP A 10 9.41 -12.60 1.69
N ARG A 11 10.15 -13.73 1.78
CA ARG A 11 10.27 -14.53 3.00
C ARG A 11 10.99 -13.77 4.10
N LYS A 12 12.12 -13.16 3.76
CA LYS A 12 12.95 -12.38 4.69
C LYS A 12 12.21 -11.13 5.18
N LEU A 13 11.48 -10.45 4.28
CA LEU A 13 10.64 -9.31 4.63
C LEU A 13 9.49 -9.73 5.57
N THR A 14 8.87 -10.90 5.32
CA THR A 14 7.83 -11.46 6.19
C THR A 14 8.36 -11.82 7.57
N GLU A 15 9.55 -12.38 7.66
CA GLU A 15 10.23 -12.65 8.95
C GLU A 15 10.48 -11.34 9.71
N LEU A 16 10.98 -10.31 9.05
CA LEU A 16 11.20 -8.99 9.65
C LEU A 16 9.89 -8.34 10.15
N LYS A 17 8.80 -8.46 9.37
CA LYS A 17 7.47 -7.98 9.76
C LYS A 17 6.95 -8.67 11.02
N ASN A 18 7.16 -9.98 11.14
CA ASN A 18 6.71 -10.80 12.27
C ASN A 18 7.62 -10.71 13.50
N MET A 19 8.82 -10.18 13.37
CA MET A 19 9.63 -9.82 14.51
C MET A 19 8.96 -8.66 15.24
N HIS A 20 8.46 -8.90 16.44
CA HIS A 20 7.87 -7.88 17.31
C HIS A 20 8.72 -6.61 17.28
N CYS A 21 8.21 -5.59 16.62
CA CYS A 21 8.77 -4.28 16.29
C CYS A 21 10.30 -4.30 16.09
N GLY A 22 10.75 -3.97 14.92
CA GLY A 22 12.17 -3.88 14.57
C GLY A 22 12.95 -2.79 15.35
N TYR A 23 12.28 -2.07 16.27
CA TYR A 23 12.88 -1.02 17.06
C TYR A 23 13.48 -1.60 18.34
N ARG A 24 14.81 -1.57 18.42
CA ARG A 24 15.57 -1.92 19.63
C ARG A 24 15.95 -0.69 20.44
N TYR A 25 15.99 0.46 19.80
CA TYR A 25 16.40 1.72 20.40
C TYR A 25 15.31 2.79 20.21
N CYS A 26 15.18 3.65 21.21
CA CYS A 26 14.23 4.75 21.19
C CYS A 26 14.61 5.78 20.10
N PRO A 27 13.72 6.09 19.15
CA PRO A 27 14.01 7.08 18.11
C PRO A 27 14.10 8.52 18.65
N ARG A 28 13.66 8.75 19.91
CA ARG A 28 13.68 10.07 20.53
C ARG A 28 14.99 10.34 21.28
N CYS A 29 15.47 9.38 22.11
CA CYS A 29 16.64 9.58 22.96
C CYS A 29 17.80 8.61 22.67
N GLY A 30 17.62 7.61 21.79
CA GLY A 30 18.63 6.62 21.46
C GLY A 30 18.82 5.52 22.51
N GLY A 31 18.16 5.59 23.66
CA GLY A 31 18.23 4.55 24.70
C GLY A 31 17.56 3.24 24.28
N PRO A 32 17.89 2.10 24.90
CA PRO A 32 17.28 0.81 24.58
C PRO A 32 15.80 0.80 24.94
N LEU A 33 14.96 0.25 24.06
CA LEU A 33 13.55 0.02 24.34
C LEU A 33 13.39 -1.30 25.12
N VAL A 34 12.40 -1.32 26.00
CA VAL A 34 12.00 -2.52 26.76
C VAL A 34 10.54 -2.83 26.52
N GLU A 35 10.18 -4.10 26.58
CA GLU A 35 8.80 -4.54 26.45
C GLU A 35 8.04 -4.29 27.77
N ARG A 36 6.89 -3.63 27.68
CA ARG A 36 5.97 -3.42 28.81
C ARG A 36 4.53 -3.64 28.39
N GLN A 37 3.72 -4.12 29.31
CA GLN A 37 2.28 -4.16 29.16
C GLN A 37 1.70 -2.75 29.31
N ILE A 38 1.12 -2.21 28.22
CA ILE A 38 0.40 -0.94 28.22
C ILE A 38 -1.06 -1.26 27.93
N GLU A 39 -1.91 -0.99 28.92
CA GLU A 39 -3.32 -1.42 28.89
C GLU A 39 -3.43 -2.95 28.65
N HIS A 40 -3.92 -3.35 27.47
CA HIS A 40 -4.14 -4.76 27.11
C HIS A 40 -3.15 -5.27 26.05
N THR A 41 -2.10 -4.49 25.71
CA THR A 41 -1.17 -4.82 24.62
C THR A 41 0.27 -4.67 25.07
N SER A 42 1.11 -5.65 24.74
CA SER A 42 2.55 -5.52 24.91
C SER A 42 3.11 -4.53 23.92
N ARG A 43 3.89 -3.54 24.39
CA ARG A 43 4.50 -2.49 23.57
C ARG A 43 5.95 -2.27 23.96
N MET A 44 6.75 -1.84 22.99
CA MET A 44 8.10 -1.36 23.26
C MET A 44 8.04 0.06 23.80
N VAL A 45 8.64 0.29 24.95
CA VAL A 45 8.65 1.60 25.62
C VAL A 45 10.07 2.00 25.98
N CYS A 46 10.33 3.30 25.99
CA CYS A 46 11.56 3.84 26.56
C CYS A 46 11.47 3.76 28.08
N PRO A 47 12.44 3.13 28.76
CA PRO A 47 12.43 3.05 30.21
C PRO A 47 12.79 4.37 30.91
N ASP A 48 13.34 5.33 30.17
CA ASP A 48 13.64 6.68 30.64
C ASP A 48 12.32 7.46 30.82
N GLU A 49 12.03 7.81 32.06
CA GLU A 49 10.79 8.51 32.44
C GLU A 49 10.71 9.93 31.87
N GLU A 50 11.85 10.60 31.66
CA GLU A 50 11.89 11.93 31.03
C GLU A 50 11.60 11.84 29.53
N CYS A 51 11.94 10.72 28.88
CA CYS A 51 11.66 10.49 27.47
C CYS A 51 10.21 10.11 27.21
N GLY A 52 9.65 9.17 27.97
CA GLY A 52 8.25 8.74 27.90
C GLY A 52 7.79 8.17 26.54
N TYR A 53 8.71 7.76 25.65
CA TYR A 53 8.35 7.24 24.32
C TYR A 53 7.71 5.85 24.39
N ILE A 54 6.56 5.72 23.75
CA ILE A 54 5.88 4.42 23.53
C ILE A 54 5.80 4.17 22.04
N PHE A 55 6.28 3.01 21.58
CA PHE A 55 6.17 2.62 20.18
C PHE A 55 4.80 1.98 19.91
N TYR A 56 4.02 2.62 19.07
CA TYR A 56 2.77 2.11 18.54
C TYR A 56 3.01 1.54 17.14
N GLN A 57 2.92 0.23 17.02
CA GLN A 57 3.01 -0.45 15.72
C GLN A 57 1.66 -0.33 14.99
N ASN A 58 1.48 0.75 14.26
CA ASN A 58 0.27 1.01 13.50
C ASN A 58 0.42 0.56 12.04
N PRO A 59 -0.68 0.14 11.37
CA PRO A 59 -0.66 -0.07 9.94
C PRO A 59 -0.36 1.26 9.22
N ILE A 60 0.34 1.17 8.09
CA ILE A 60 0.68 2.36 7.29
C ILE A 60 -0.53 2.70 6.41
N PRO A 61 -0.99 3.97 6.39
CA PRO A 61 -2.04 4.39 5.48
C PRO A 61 -1.53 4.42 4.04
N ALA A 62 -2.37 3.94 3.11
CA ALA A 62 -2.17 3.96 1.67
C ALA A 62 -3.45 4.40 0.99
N ALA A 63 -3.34 5.04 -0.16
CA ALA A 63 -4.50 5.42 -0.94
C ALA A 63 -4.32 5.15 -2.43
N GLY A 64 -5.42 4.88 -3.13
CA GLY A 64 -5.40 4.61 -4.56
C GLY A 64 -6.73 4.88 -5.24
N VAL A 65 -6.76 4.69 -6.56
CA VAL A 65 -7.93 4.97 -7.38
C VAL A 65 -8.29 3.77 -8.26
N ILE A 66 -9.55 3.35 -8.19
CA ILE A 66 -10.16 2.46 -9.18
C ILE A 66 -10.65 3.34 -10.33
N VAL A 67 -10.04 3.18 -11.49
CA VAL A 67 -10.44 3.84 -12.73
C VAL A 67 -11.04 2.79 -13.65
N VAL A 68 -12.26 3.02 -14.08
CA VAL A 68 -12.96 2.13 -15.02
C VAL A 68 -13.37 2.91 -16.27
N ARG A 69 -13.14 2.30 -17.42
CA ARG A 69 -13.57 2.80 -18.72
C ARG A 69 -14.07 1.63 -19.57
N GLU A 70 -15.29 1.73 -20.11
CA GLU A 70 -15.86 0.70 -20.98
C GLU A 70 -15.82 -0.72 -20.38
N GLU A 71 -16.22 -0.83 -19.10
CA GLU A 71 -16.19 -2.09 -18.30
C GLU A 71 -14.79 -2.69 -18.14
N GLN A 72 -13.74 -1.89 -18.32
CA GLN A 72 -12.36 -2.30 -18.09
C GLN A 72 -11.73 -1.49 -16.95
N VAL A 73 -11.03 -2.15 -16.06
CA VAL A 73 -10.31 -1.52 -14.95
C VAL A 73 -8.86 -1.28 -15.30
N LEU A 74 -8.36 -0.10 -14.93
CA LEU A 74 -6.95 0.26 -15.05
C LEU A 74 -6.13 -0.42 -13.97
N LEU A 75 -5.11 -1.17 -14.38
CA LEU A 75 -4.12 -1.77 -13.48
C LEU A 75 -2.70 -1.40 -13.90
N VAL A 76 -1.81 -1.36 -12.93
CA VAL A 76 -0.37 -1.17 -13.12
C VAL A 76 0.39 -2.44 -12.79
N LYS A 77 1.47 -2.69 -13.50
CA LYS A 77 2.36 -3.83 -13.28
C LYS A 77 3.57 -3.38 -12.47
N ARG A 78 3.75 -3.94 -11.30
CA ARG A 78 4.77 -3.53 -10.34
C ARG A 78 6.20 -3.69 -10.87
N ALA A 79 7.02 -2.65 -10.76
CA ALA A 79 8.44 -2.67 -11.08
C ALA A 79 9.33 -3.06 -9.89
N HIS A 80 8.82 -2.89 -8.65
CA HIS A 80 9.60 -3.05 -7.41
C HIS A 80 9.02 -4.11 -6.47
N PRO A 81 9.87 -4.71 -5.60
CA PRO A 81 9.41 -5.61 -4.54
C PRO A 81 8.42 -4.91 -3.57
N PRO A 82 7.51 -5.70 -2.99
CA PRO A 82 7.28 -7.11 -3.22
C PRO A 82 6.50 -7.38 -4.51
N ARG A 83 6.56 -8.61 -4.99
CA ARG A 83 5.73 -9.10 -6.11
C ARG A 83 5.96 -8.36 -7.44
N ILE A 84 7.23 -8.18 -7.82
CA ILE A 84 7.61 -7.64 -9.14
C ILE A 84 6.88 -8.39 -10.25
N GLY A 85 6.34 -7.64 -11.23
CA GLY A 85 5.64 -8.18 -12.38
C GLY A 85 4.19 -8.62 -12.10
N TRP A 86 3.67 -8.44 -10.88
CA TRP A 86 2.27 -8.61 -10.56
C TRP A 86 1.50 -7.32 -10.77
N TRP A 87 0.20 -7.44 -10.99
CA TRP A 87 -0.68 -6.32 -11.26
C TRP A 87 -1.34 -5.81 -9.96
N CYS A 88 -1.62 -4.52 -9.89
CA CYS A 88 -2.37 -3.92 -8.79
C CYS A 88 -3.17 -2.70 -9.27
N ILE A 89 -4.14 -2.29 -8.47
CA ILE A 89 -4.79 -0.98 -8.61
C ILE A 89 -3.71 0.08 -8.34
N PRO A 90 -3.62 1.17 -9.11
CA PRO A 90 -2.71 2.28 -8.83
C PRO A 90 -2.89 2.80 -7.41
N ALA A 91 -1.85 2.70 -6.58
CA ALA A 91 -1.92 3.05 -5.16
C ALA A 91 -0.55 3.03 -4.50
N GLY A 92 -0.33 3.91 -3.52
CA GLY A 92 0.87 3.94 -2.71
C GLY A 92 0.67 4.48 -1.31
N PHE A 93 1.76 4.58 -0.57
CA PHE A 93 1.73 5.07 0.80
C PHE A 93 1.56 6.59 0.87
N MET A 94 0.82 7.00 1.91
CA MET A 94 0.63 8.42 2.17
C MET A 94 1.91 9.05 2.71
N GLU A 95 2.22 10.24 2.23
CA GLU A 95 3.23 11.10 2.82
C GLU A 95 2.70 11.78 4.09
N TRP A 96 3.61 12.23 4.97
CA TRP A 96 3.25 12.78 6.29
C TRP A 96 2.20 13.90 6.25
N SER A 97 2.24 14.75 5.24
CA SER A 97 1.37 15.92 5.11
C SER A 97 0.22 15.77 4.13
N GLU A 98 0.08 14.59 3.53
CA GLU A 98 -0.93 14.36 2.50
C GLU A 98 -2.30 13.99 3.08
N HIS A 99 -3.34 14.50 2.44
CA HIS A 99 -4.69 13.95 2.59
C HIS A 99 -4.83 12.68 1.71
N PRO A 100 -5.59 11.63 2.12
CA PRO A 100 -5.75 10.40 1.31
C PRO A 100 -6.16 10.64 -0.15
N LYS A 101 -6.96 11.67 -0.43
CA LYS A 101 -7.34 12.05 -1.80
C LYS A 101 -6.16 12.57 -2.62
N GLU A 102 -5.25 13.30 -1.98
CA GLU A 102 -4.06 13.83 -2.64
C GLU A 102 -3.10 12.70 -3.00
N THR A 103 -2.85 11.78 -2.05
CA THR A 103 -2.08 10.57 -2.29
C THR A 103 -2.65 9.76 -3.45
N ALA A 104 -3.96 9.49 -3.46
CA ALA A 104 -4.61 8.70 -4.50
C ALA A 104 -4.43 9.33 -5.90
N VAL A 105 -4.55 10.66 -6.01
CA VAL A 105 -4.34 11.39 -7.28
C VAL A 105 -2.87 11.40 -7.68
N ARG A 106 -1.96 11.62 -6.74
CA ARG A 106 -0.51 11.65 -6.98
C ARG A 106 -0.02 10.28 -7.46
N GLU A 107 -0.31 9.22 -6.73
CA GLU A 107 0.13 7.85 -7.06
C GLU A 107 -0.37 7.41 -8.44
N LEU A 108 -1.64 7.66 -8.76
CA LEU A 108 -2.15 7.36 -10.09
C LEU A 108 -1.38 8.15 -11.17
N ALA A 109 -1.11 9.43 -10.94
CA ALA A 109 -0.39 10.26 -11.91
C ALA A 109 1.07 9.80 -12.08
N GLU A 110 1.76 9.46 -10.99
CA GLU A 110 3.14 8.97 -10.99
C GLU A 110 3.28 7.62 -11.69
N GLU A 111 2.40 6.66 -11.39
CA GLU A 111 2.46 5.31 -11.96
C GLU A 111 1.94 5.22 -13.39
N THR A 112 1.03 6.12 -13.82
CA THR A 112 0.29 5.96 -15.10
C THR A 112 0.38 7.15 -16.06
N GLY A 113 0.86 8.31 -15.63
CA GLY A 113 0.84 9.56 -16.39
C GLY A 113 -0.56 10.19 -16.55
N LEU A 114 -1.60 9.55 -16.05
CA LEU A 114 -2.98 10.02 -16.17
C LEU A 114 -3.33 11.04 -15.11
N LYS A 115 -4.26 11.95 -15.42
CA LYS A 115 -4.88 12.88 -14.48
C LYS A 115 -6.30 12.41 -14.18
N VAL A 116 -6.64 12.34 -12.90
CA VAL A 116 -7.94 11.85 -12.45
C VAL A 116 -8.68 12.90 -11.62
N ARG A 117 -9.99 12.92 -11.76
CA ARG A 117 -10.91 13.59 -10.85
C ARG A 117 -11.61 12.51 -10.01
N LEU A 118 -11.39 12.52 -8.70
CA LEU A 118 -12.07 11.61 -7.78
C LEU A 118 -13.58 11.91 -7.75
N THR A 119 -14.39 10.86 -7.79
CA THR A 119 -15.86 10.97 -7.76
C THR A 119 -16.43 10.64 -6.39
N SER A 120 -15.96 9.55 -5.77
CA SER A 120 -16.39 9.13 -4.42
C SER A 120 -15.31 8.29 -3.75
N MET A 121 -15.41 8.14 -2.44
CA MET A 121 -14.71 7.07 -1.73
C MET A 121 -15.39 5.75 -2.07
N PHE A 122 -14.60 4.72 -2.40
CA PHE A 122 -15.11 3.40 -2.70
C PHE A 122 -15.24 2.57 -1.43
N ASP A 123 -14.10 2.26 -0.80
CA ASP A 123 -14.04 1.52 0.46
C ASP A 123 -12.65 1.56 1.10
N VAL A 124 -12.54 0.95 2.28
CA VAL A 124 -11.29 0.82 3.05
C VAL A 124 -10.97 -0.65 3.29
N TYR A 125 -9.75 -1.06 2.98
CA TYR A 125 -9.30 -2.45 3.08
C TYR A 125 -8.12 -2.60 4.02
N HIS A 126 -8.08 -3.74 4.72
CA HIS A 126 -6.92 -4.14 5.49
C HIS A 126 -5.93 -4.88 4.59
N GLY A 127 -4.75 -4.29 4.37
CA GLY A 127 -3.63 -4.91 3.68
C GLY A 127 -2.70 -5.59 4.69
N ASN A 128 -2.77 -6.91 4.82
CA ASN A 128 -1.96 -7.68 5.77
C ASN A 128 -0.98 -8.65 5.10
N ASP A 129 -1.01 -8.74 3.79
CA ASP A 129 -0.20 -9.67 3.00
C ASP A 129 0.99 -9.00 2.28
N ASP A 130 1.23 -7.71 2.53
CA ASP A 130 2.50 -7.07 2.18
C ASP A 130 3.57 -7.53 3.18
N PRO A 131 4.66 -8.17 2.72
CA PRO A 131 5.71 -8.67 3.61
C PRO A 131 6.46 -7.57 4.36
N ARG A 132 6.34 -6.31 3.94
CA ARG A 132 7.02 -5.17 4.58
C ARG A 132 6.26 -4.63 5.77
N THR A 133 4.92 -4.59 5.69
CA THR A 133 4.08 -3.95 6.71
C THR A 133 2.61 -4.36 6.57
N ASN A 134 1.81 -4.03 7.57
CA ASN A 134 0.36 -3.94 7.41
C ASN A 134 -0.01 -2.55 6.89
N ALA A 135 -1.06 -2.47 6.08
CA ALA A 135 -1.56 -1.23 5.53
C ALA A 135 -3.06 -1.06 5.77
N VAL A 136 -3.50 0.18 5.78
CA VAL A 136 -4.91 0.56 5.58
C VAL A 136 -5.00 1.17 4.20
N LEU A 137 -5.61 0.46 3.26
CA LEU A 137 -5.78 0.91 1.88
C LEU A 137 -7.12 1.60 1.71
N ILE A 138 -7.09 2.89 1.39
CA ILE A 138 -8.26 3.73 1.13
C ILE A 138 -8.41 3.87 -0.38
N LEU A 139 -9.49 3.33 -0.96
CA LEU A 139 -9.73 3.40 -2.40
C LEU A 139 -10.83 4.41 -2.74
N TYR A 140 -10.58 5.13 -3.81
CA TYR A 140 -11.52 6.04 -4.43
C TYR A 140 -11.94 5.55 -5.81
N LEU A 141 -13.11 5.96 -6.27
CA LEU A 141 -13.48 5.93 -7.68
C LEU A 141 -13.07 7.25 -8.33
N GLY A 142 -12.68 7.19 -9.60
CA GLY A 142 -12.29 8.40 -10.32
C GLY A 142 -12.39 8.27 -11.84
N ASP A 143 -12.63 9.42 -12.48
CA ASP A 143 -12.70 9.57 -13.94
C ASP A 143 -11.39 10.17 -14.44
N VAL A 144 -10.84 9.62 -15.51
CA VAL A 144 -9.70 10.22 -16.21
C VAL A 144 -10.16 11.53 -16.86
N VAL A 145 -9.47 12.62 -16.54
CA VAL A 145 -9.75 13.96 -17.07
C VAL A 145 -8.63 14.49 -17.97
N GLY A 146 -7.54 13.73 -18.16
CA GLY A 146 -6.42 14.11 -19.01
C GLY A 146 -5.18 13.27 -18.74
N GLY A 147 -4.05 13.70 -19.30
CA GLY A 147 -2.79 12.96 -19.24
C GLY A 147 -2.63 12.00 -20.41
N GLU A 148 -1.45 11.44 -20.53
CA GLU A 148 -1.12 10.41 -21.52
C GLU A 148 -0.73 9.14 -20.77
N MET A 149 -1.40 8.03 -21.11
CA MET A 149 -1.18 6.76 -20.40
C MET A 149 0.20 6.22 -20.72
N GLN A 150 1.07 6.24 -19.73
CA GLN A 150 2.41 5.72 -19.82
C GLN A 150 2.84 5.17 -18.46
N ALA A 151 3.32 3.94 -18.42
CA ALA A 151 3.92 3.38 -17.22
C ALA A 151 5.17 4.17 -16.84
N ALA A 152 5.26 4.60 -15.59
CA ALA A 152 6.37 5.37 -15.05
C ALA A 152 6.57 5.05 -13.57
N ASP A 153 7.63 5.59 -12.98
CA ASP A 153 8.01 5.40 -11.58
C ASP A 153 8.04 3.91 -11.18
N ASP A 154 7.18 3.50 -10.29
CA ASP A 154 7.10 2.14 -9.74
C ASP A 154 6.34 1.14 -10.64
N ALA A 155 5.89 1.57 -11.84
CA ALA A 155 5.17 0.75 -12.79
C ALA A 155 6.02 0.40 -14.02
N MET A 156 6.09 -0.91 -14.37
CA MET A 156 6.71 -1.36 -15.62
C MET A 156 5.73 -1.48 -16.79
N ASP A 157 4.44 -1.45 -16.52
CA ASP A 157 3.38 -1.54 -17.52
C ASP A 157 2.07 -0.98 -16.92
N VAL A 158 1.20 -0.44 -17.77
CA VAL A 158 -0.13 0.04 -17.41
C VAL A 158 -1.13 -0.36 -18.48
N ARG A 159 -2.25 -0.98 -18.07
CA ARG A 159 -3.28 -1.46 -19.01
C ARG A 159 -4.67 -1.42 -18.40
N TYR A 160 -5.66 -1.34 -19.29
CA TYR A 160 -7.05 -1.64 -18.99
C TYR A 160 -7.31 -3.13 -19.18
N PHE A 161 -8.03 -3.75 -18.23
CA PHE A 161 -8.43 -5.15 -18.28
C PHE A 161 -9.95 -5.28 -18.15
N PRO A 162 -10.62 -6.05 -19.02
CA PRO A 162 -12.00 -6.43 -18.79
C PRO A 162 -12.11 -7.17 -17.44
N PHE A 163 -13.21 -6.98 -16.73
CA PHE A 163 -13.38 -7.59 -15.41
C PHE A 163 -13.50 -9.13 -15.46
N ASP A 164 -13.88 -9.69 -16.59
CA ASP A 164 -13.90 -11.14 -16.85
C ASP A 164 -12.55 -11.71 -17.32
N GLU A 165 -11.59 -10.83 -17.65
CA GLU A 165 -10.23 -11.20 -18.08
C GLU A 165 -9.14 -10.62 -17.15
N LEU A 166 -9.44 -10.48 -15.86
CA LEU A 166 -8.46 -9.98 -14.90
C LEU A 166 -7.23 -10.91 -14.83
N PRO A 167 -6.02 -10.35 -14.71
CA PRO A 167 -4.82 -11.16 -14.62
C PRO A 167 -4.79 -12.01 -13.34
N ASP A 168 -4.32 -13.26 -13.44
CA ASP A 168 -4.21 -14.20 -12.29
C ASP A 168 -3.34 -13.64 -11.16
N LYS A 169 -2.31 -12.85 -11.52
CA LYS A 169 -1.32 -12.31 -10.60
C LYS A 169 -1.68 -10.90 -10.13
N ILE A 170 -2.69 -10.79 -9.28
CA ILE A 170 -2.98 -9.54 -8.54
C ILE A 170 -2.16 -9.52 -7.25
N ALA A 171 -1.40 -8.44 -7.04
CA ALA A 171 -0.32 -8.38 -6.04
C ALA A 171 -0.80 -8.55 -4.59
N PHE A 172 -1.92 -7.97 -4.21
CA PHE A 172 -2.36 -7.93 -2.82
C PHE A 172 -3.80 -8.43 -2.65
N ILE A 173 -4.07 -9.06 -1.49
CA ILE A 173 -5.41 -9.56 -1.16
C ILE A 173 -6.42 -8.40 -1.14
N SER A 174 -6.04 -7.27 -0.57
CA SER A 174 -6.88 -6.06 -0.53
C SER A 174 -7.29 -5.57 -1.92
N HIS A 175 -6.38 -5.61 -2.90
CA HIS A 175 -6.69 -5.23 -4.29
C HIS A 175 -7.61 -6.25 -4.97
N ARG A 176 -7.42 -7.56 -4.73
CA ARG A 176 -8.35 -8.58 -5.23
C ARG A 176 -9.76 -8.42 -4.64
N GLN A 177 -9.84 -8.18 -3.34
CA GLN A 177 -11.12 -7.93 -2.65
C GLN A 177 -11.81 -6.70 -3.24
N ALA A 178 -11.09 -5.61 -3.45
CA ALA A 178 -11.63 -4.40 -4.04
C ALA A 178 -12.19 -4.61 -5.46
N LEU A 179 -11.46 -5.35 -6.31
CA LEU A 179 -11.93 -5.68 -7.66
C LEU A 179 -13.18 -6.57 -7.63
N GLN A 180 -13.21 -7.58 -6.77
CA GLN A 180 -14.39 -8.44 -6.59
C GLN A 180 -15.61 -7.65 -6.07
N GLU A 181 -15.38 -6.75 -5.11
CA GLU A 181 -16.43 -5.88 -4.57
C GLU A 181 -16.94 -4.91 -5.63
N TYR A 182 -16.07 -4.37 -6.49
CA TYR A 182 -16.48 -3.52 -7.62
C TYR A 182 -17.42 -4.28 -8.56
N ILE A 183 -17.04 -5.50 -8.96
CA ILE A 183 -17.87 -6.37 -9.81
C ILE A 183 -19.25 -6.58 -9.16
N HIS A 184 -19.26 -6.91 -7.87
CA HIS A 184 -20.50 -7.17 -7.15
C HIS A 184 -21.42 -5.94 -7.08
N ARG A 185 -20.86 -4.74 -6.86
CA ARG A 185 -21.66 -3.51 -6.67
C ARG A 185 -22.16 -2.90 -7.99
N PHE A 186 -21.43 -3.06 -9.08
CA PHE A 186 -21.69 -2.27 -10.30
C PHE A 186 -21.87 -3.07 -11.58
N LEU A 187 -21.53 -4.36 -11.61
CA LEU A 187 -21.58 -5.18 -12.84
C LEU A 187 -22.54 -6.39 -12.73
N ASN A 188 -23.09 -6.68 -11.54
CA ASN A 188 -24.05 -7.77 -11.31
C ASN A 188 -25.48 -7.29 -11.09
#